data_c9be24919e2114f0e961162ea8123378
#
_entry.id   c9be24919e2114f0e961162ea8123378
#
_cell.length_a   1.000
_cell.length_b   1.000
_cell.length_c   1.000
_cell.angle_alpha   90.00
_cell.angle_beta   90.00
_cell.angle_gamma   90.00
#
_symmetry.space_group_name_H-M   'P 1'
#
loop_
_entity.id
_entity.type
_entity.pdbx_description
1 polymer ?
#
loop_
_entity_poly.entity_id
_entity_poly.type
_entity_poly.pdbx_seq_one_letter_code
_entity_poly.pdbx_strand_id
1 'polypeptide(L)'
;MILPVRKGGAQLRKCLKAITAGTVVPEIVIMDCTSEKGALDQIRNSFPSVRVFDMGMNPGRAHAVNTGIHITKTPYVCVLAPRILVGRHCIERMLAAMEKNKNLMSVQAKILASEDTERISGAGWNLSADAASFVRGQGAKAFHYRKRAMVLAAQLDACLFRMEALETVGILDERFYSRLEDLDLGYRGCMAGFDNLYEPSAVCREMESERSSDFYRQMEIGNQIYFRYKHGLGDPGKALRSLLHRKDPGYETAVQRGAMLCFQAEMEMMERTELAMTVTKQTLPEEFCMEVKDEAVRKVFPLYLGERSEASPADIPDLLKMRLRMAVGTADRIRNLLR
;
A
#
# COMPACT_ATOMS: atom_id res chain seq x y z
N MET A 1 2.03 17.13 -8.44
CA MET A 1 2.57 15.75 -8.56
C MET A 1 3.56 15.51 -7.45
N ILE A 2 3.48 14.34 -6.80
CA ILE A 2 4.34 13.94 -5.69
C ILE A 2 5.29 12.84 -6.15
N LEU A 3 6.60 13.04 -5.94
CA LEU A 3 7.65 12.05 -6.20
C LEU A 3 8.39 11.72 -4.90
N PRO A 4 8.12 10.58 -4.25
CA PRO A 4 8.93 10.12 -3.13
C PRO A 4 10.27 9.58 -3.64
N VAL A 5 11.38 10.21 -3.23
CA VAL A 5 12.71 9.94 -3.76
C VAL A 5 13.65 9.44 -2.66
N ARG A 6 14.20 8.23 -2.83
CA ARG A 6 15.20 7.64 -1.93
C ARG A 6 16.63 7.77 -2.44
N LYS A 7 16.79 7.88 -3.75
CA LYS A 7 18.08 8.07 -4.41
C LYS A 7 17.90 9.14 -5.50
N GLY A 8 18.71 10.16 -5.47
CA GLY A 8 18.86 11.11 -6.56
C GLY A 8 19.53 10.46 -7.79
N GLY A 9 19.89 11.24 -8.77
CA GLY A 9 20.73 10.81 -9.88
C GLY A 9 20.04 10.71 -11.24
N ALA A 10 20.60 9.87 -12.13
CA ALA A 10 20.24 9.83 -13.54
C ALA A 10 18.78 9.41 -13.79
N GLN A 11 18.25 8.47 -13.02
CA GLN A 11 16.86 8.01 -13.18
C GLN A 11 15.87 9.12 -12.87
N LEU A 12 16.06 9.83 -11.75
CA LEU A 12 15.20 10.95 -11.37
C LEU A 12 15.26 12.06 -12.43
N ARG A 13 16.44 12.38 -12.97
CA ARG A 13 16.55 13.36 -14.08
C ARG A 13 15.80 12.93 -15.33
N LYS A 14 15.88 11.66 -15.72
CA LYS A 14 15.11 11.14 -16.85
C LYS A 14 13.61 11.22 -16.60
N CYS A 15 13.16 10.87 -15.38
CA CYS A 15 11.78 10.98 -14.96
C CYS A 15 11.28 12.42 -15.07
N LEU A 16 12.00 13.39 -14.49
CA LEU A 16 11.64 14.82 -14.55
C LEU A 16 11.60 15.35 -15.97
N LYS A 17 12.58 14.99 -16.82
CA LYS A 17 12.55 15.34 -18.25
C LYS A 17 11.32 14.80 -18.97
N ALA A 18 10.91 13.57 -18.67
CA ALA A 18 9.72 12.99 -19.27
C ALA A 18 8.44 13.70 -18.83
N ILE A 19 8.35 14.11 -17.55
CA ILE A 19 7.20 14.87 -17.03
C ILE A 19 7.14 16.25 -17.69
N THR A 20 8.25 16.98 -17.75
CA THR A 20 8.29 18.34 -18.31
C THR A 20 8.11 18.38 -19.82
N ALA A 21 8.30 17.28 -20.54
CA ALA A 21 8.01 17.11 -21.96
C ALA A 21 6.55 16.72 -22.26
N GLY A 22 5.72 16.53 -21.24
CA GLY A 22 4.32 16.16 -21.38
C GLY A 22 3.43 17.30 -21.89
N THR A 23 2.23 16.97 -22.39
CA THR A 23 1.20 17.93 -22.81
C THR A 23 0.58 18.67 -21.61
N VAL A 24 0.60 18.03 -20.45
CA VAL A 24 0.23 18.64 -19.16
C VAL A 24 1.43 18.51 -18.22
N VAL A 25 1.97 19.64 -17.80
CA VAL A 25 3.09 19.71 -16.85
C VAL A 25 2.53 20.10 -15.48
N PRO A 26 2.48 19.18 -14.50
CA PRO A 26 1.98 19.50 -13.17
C PRO A 26 3.01 20.28 -12.35
N GLU A 27 2.56 20.94 -11.29
CA GLU A 27 3.46 21.30 -10.19
C GLU A 27 4.12 20.05 -9.61
N ILE A 28 5.45 20.06 -9.49
CA ILE A 28 6.22 18.90 -9.04
C ILE A 28 6.78 19.17 -7.64
N VAL A 29 6.50 18.24 -6.72
CA VAL A 29 7.08 18.22 -5.38
C VAL A 29 7.83 16.91 -5.20
N ILE A 30 9.11 16.98 -4.96
CA ILE A 30 9.94 15.86 -4.55
C ILE A 30 9.90 15.77 -3.03
N MET A 31 9.52 14.60 -2.52
CA MET A 31 9.67 14.25 -1.11
C MET A 31 11.03 13.56 -0.98
N ASP A 32 12.01 14.30 -0.46
CA ASP A 32 13.40 13.84 -0.37
C ASP A 32 13.58 12.95 0.84
N CYS A 33 13.53 11.64 0.63
CA CYS A 33 13.80 10.61 1.63
C CYS A 33 15.26 10.12 1.56
N THR A 34 16.17 10.88 0.97
CA THR A 34 17.60 10.53 0.92
C THR A 34 18.25 10.88 2.26
N SER A 35 19.31 10.15 2.61
CA SER A 35 20.11 10.46 3.78
C SER A 35 21.39 11.25 3.41
N GLU A 36 21.61 11.50 2.12
CA GLU A 36 22.81 12.13 1.61
C GLU A 36 22.56 13.62 1.36
N LYS A 37 23.23 14.48 2.14
CA LYS A 37 23.19 15.93 1.92
C LYS A 37 23.69 16.27 0.50
N GLY A 38 22.96 17.14 -0.19
CA GLY A 38 23.32 17.56 -1.53
C GLY A 38 22.97 16.59 -2.65
N ALA A 39 22.43 15.41 -2.35
CA ALA A 39 22.05 14.42 -3.37
C ALA A 39 21.08 14.98 -4.45
N LEU A 40 20.30 15.98 -4.10
CA LEU A 40 19.35 16.64 -5.00
C LEU A 40 19.75 18.05 -5.45
N ASP A 41 20.95 18.54 -5.11
CA ASP A 41 21.38 19.90 -5.52
C ASP A 41 21.44 20.06 -7.03
N GLN A 42 21.92 19.05 -7.75
CA GLN A 42 21.91 19.04 -9.22
C GLN A 42 20.46 19.04 -9.79
N ILE A 43 19.52 18.49 -9.07
CA ILE A 43 18.09 18.51 -9.48
C ILE A 43 17.54 19.92 -9.28
N ARG A 44 17.78 20.57 -8.14
CA ARG A 44 17.38 21.94 -7.86
C ARG A 44 17.92 22.92 -8.92
N ASN A 45 19.18 22.75 -9.32
CA ASN A 45 19.80 23.58 -10.34
C ASN A 45 19.25 23.32 -11.76
N SER A 46 18.98 22.06 -12.10
CA SER A 46 18.51 21.68 -13.45
C SER A 46 17.00 21.87 -13.65
N PHE A 47 16.22 21.87 -12.56
CA PHE A 47 14.77 21.97 -12.57
C PHE A 47 14.28 22.98 -11.52
N PRO A 48 14.49 24.29 -11.70
CA PRO A 48 14.22 25.30 -10.69
C PRO A 48 12.74 25.44 -10.31
N SER A 49 11.84 24.99 -11.15
CA SER A 49 10.40 24.94 -10.86
C SER A 49 9.97 23.75 -9.97
N VAL A 50 10.87 22.78 -9.75
CA VAL A 50 10.59 21.62 -8.93
C VAL A 50 10.85 21.96 -7.45
N ARG A 51 9.83 21.80 -6.64
CA ARG A 51 9.96 21.97 -5.19
C ARG A 51 10.54 20.71 -4.57
N VAL A 52 11.50 20.87 -3.67
CA VAL A 52 12.10 19.74 -2.93
C VAL A 52 11.81 19.94 -1.44
N PHE A 53 11.07 18.98 -0.88
CA PHE A 53 10.78 18.92 0.54
C PHE A 53 11.70 17.89 1.18
N ASP A 54 12.58 18.35 2.07
CA ASP A 54 13.52 17.49 2.79
C ASP A 54 12.80 16.80 3.95
N MET A 55 12.78 15.47 3.94
CA MET A 55 12.18 14.65 5.00
C MET A 55 13.16 14.37 6.16
N GLY A 56 14.43 14.77 6.02
CA GLY A 56 15.49 14.53 7.01
C GLY A 56 15.92 13.07 7.17
N MET A 57 15.06 12.13 6.82
CA MET A 57 15.29 10.68 6.89
C MET A 57 14.40 9.95 5.88
N ASN A 58 14.52 8.64 5.80
CA ASN A 58 13.58 7.82 5.04
C ASN A 58 12.41 7.35 5.93
N PRO A 59 11.26 8.04 5.92
CA PRO A 59 10.13 7.70 6.78
C PRO A 59 9.22 6.61 6.17
N GLY A 60 9.59 6.08 5.01
CA GLY A 60 8.75 5.19 4.20
C GLY A 60 7.92 5.92 3.15
N ARG A 61 7.49 5.15 2.14
CA ARG A 61 6.75 5.71 1.00
C ARG A 61 5.38 6.25 1.41
N ALA A 62 4.68 5.55 2.30
CA ALA A 62 3.37 5.98 2.76
C ALA A 62 3.42 7.37 3.42
N HIS A 63 4.32 7.57 4.37
CA HIS A 63 4.47 8.85 5.07
C HIS A 63 4.92 9.96 4.12
N ALA A 64 5.88 9.68 3.23
CA ALA A 64 6.36 10.68 2.26
C ALA A 64 5.24 11.14 1.31
N VAL A 65 4.41 10.21 0.82
CA VAL A 65 3.25 10.55 -0.03
C VAL A 65 2.20 11.31 0.75
N ASN A 66 1.90 10.92 1.99
CA ASN A 66 0.95 11.62 2.86
C ASN A 66 1.36 13.06 3.12
N THR A 67 2.63 13.29 3.44
CA THR A 67 3.17 14.66 3.60
C THR A 67 2.97 15.47 2.32
N GLY A 68 3.23 14.86 1.15
CA GLY A 68 2.96 15.49 -0.15
C GLY A 68 1.47 15.80 -0.37
N ILE A 69 0.56 14.91 0.04
CA ILE A 69 -0.89 15.12 -0.04
C ILE A 69 -1.30 16.32 0.84
N HIS A 70 -0.81 16.40 2.07
CA HIS A 70 -1.15 17.49 3.00
C HIS A 70 -0.75 18.88 2.50
N ILE A 71 0.34 18.99 1.73
CA ILE A 71 0.78 20.28 1.16
C ILE A 71 0.14 20.58 -0.21
N THR A 72 -0.64 19.63 -0.76
CA THR A 72 -1.33 19.77 -2.05
C THR A 72 -2.61 20.58 -1.88
N LYS A 73 -2.80 21.61 -2.74
CA LYS A 73 -4.00 22.46 -2.74
C LYS A 73 -4.84 22.33 -4.02
N THR A 74 -4.48 21.41 -4.89
CA THR A 74 -5.17 21.18 -6.17
C THR A 74 -6.22 20.07 -6.02
N PRO A 75 -7.28 20.06 -6.85
CA PRO A 75 -8.34 19.05 -6.74
C PRO A 75 -7.88 17.63 -7.06
N TYR A 76 -6.72 17.48 -7.68
CA TYR A 76 -6.13 16.20 -8.04
C TYR A 76 -4.67 16.14 -7.62
N VAL A 77 -4.23 14.95 -7.20
CA VAL A 77 -2.83 14.66 -6.89
C VAL A 77 -2.35 13.45 -7.69
N CYS A 78 -1.28 13.63 -8.43
CA CYS A 78 -0.60 12.53 -9.13
C CYS A 78 0.55 12.04 -8.26
N VAL A 79 0.67 10.73 -8.07
CA VAL A 79 1.84 10.11 -7.44
C VAL A 79 2.61 9.36 -8.51
N LEU A 80 3.92 9.55 -8.54
CA LEU A 80 4.80 8.93 -9.52
C LEU A 80 6.08 8.43 -8.86
N ALA A 81 6.46 7.18 -9.13
CA ALA A 81 7.76 6.66 -8.71
C ALA A 81 8.88 7.22 -9.60
N PRO A 82 10.06 7.58 -9.03
CA PRO A 82 11.16 8.18 -9.80
C PRO A 82 11.72 7.29 -10.90
N ARG A 83 11.41 5.99 -10.89
CA ARG A 83 11.81 5.01 -11.92
C ARG A 83 10.83 4.93 -13.10
N ILE A 84 9.80 5.74 -13.12
CA ILE A 84 8.77 5.71 -14.17
C ILE A 84 9.01 6.84 -15.19
N LEU A 85 9.00 6.48 -16.45
CA LEU A 85 8.96 7.41 -17.58
C LEU A 85 7.51 7.57 -18.05
N VAL A 86 6.94 8.75 -17.86
CA VAL A 86 5.60 9.04 -18.35
C VAL A 86 5.61 9.32 -19.84
N GLY A 87 4.66 8.74 -20.57
CA GLY A 87 4.44 9.11 -21.97
C GLY A 87 3.87 10.53 -22.09
N ARG A 88 4.08 11.17 -23.23
CA ARG A 88 3.75 12.58 -23.48
C ARG A 88 2.31 12.96 -23.08
N HIS A 89 1.34 12.10 -23.31
CA HIS A 89 -0.08 12.33 -23.02
C HIS A 89 -0.59 11.62 -21.76
N CYS A 90 0.30 11.00 -20.96
CA CYS A 90 -0.12 10.16 -19.88
C CYS A 90 -0.95 10.90 -18.82
N ILE A 91 -0.45 12.05 -18.36
CA ILE A 91 -1.10 12.86 -17.31
C ILE A 91 -2.41 13.43 -17.83
N GLU A 92 -2.42 13.97 -19.05
CA GLU A 92 -3.62 14.48 -19.74
C GLU A 92 -4.74 13.43 -19.79
N ARG A 93 -4.40 12.20 -20.16
CA ARG A 93 -5.38 11.10 -20.26
C ARG A 93 -5.90 10.63 -18.93
N MET A 94 -5.06 10.60 -17.90
CA MET A 94 -5.52 10.32 -16.53
C MET A 94 -6.49 11.40 -16.03
N LEU A 95 -6.18 12.68 -16.26
CA LEU A 95 -7.05 13.81 -15.91
C LEU A 95 -8.39 13.72 -16.64
N ALA A 96 -8.35 13.53 -17.97
CA ALA A 96 -9.56 13.41 -18.78
C ALA A 96 -10.45 12.23 -18.37
N ALA A 97 -9.87 11.13 -17.90
CA ALA A 97 -10.63 10.01 -17.36
C ALA A 97 -11.25 10.36 -16.00
N MET A 98 -10.48 11.02 -15.12
CA MET A 98 -10.92 11.45 -13.80
C MET A 98 -12.07 12.45 -13.86
N GLU A 99 -12.03 13.40 -14.81
CA GLU A 99 -13.07 14.42 -14.97
C GLU A 99 -14.38 13.87 -15.50
N LYS A 100 -14.33 12.83 -16.34
CA LYS A 100 -15.52 12.19 -16.91
C LYS A 100 -16.36 11.41 -15.90
N ASN A 101 -15.78 10.96 -14.82
CA ASN A 101 -16.49 10.18 -13.80
C ASN A 101 -16.16 10.72 -12.40
N LYS A 102 -17.13 11.38 -11.80
CA LYS A 102 -16.98 11.97 -10.44
C LYS A 102 -16.84 10.95 -9.34
N ASN A 103 -17.27 9.69 -9.58
CA ASN A 103 -17.15 8.61 -8.59
C ASN A 103 -15.74 8.00 -8.53
N LEU A 104 -14.83 8.39 -9.45
CA LEU A 104 -13.47 7.89 -9.42
C LEU A 104 -12.67 8.50 -8.27
N MET A 105 -12.15 7.65 -7.40
CA MET A 105 -11.12 8.00 -6.43
C MET A 105 -9.76 8.04 -7.10
N SER A 106 -9.45 7.06 -7.96
CA SER A 106 -8.15 6.98 -8.60
C SER A 106 -8.19 6.54 -10.06
N VAL A 107 -7.16 6.95 -10.80
CA VAL A 107 -6.87 6.48 -12.17
C VAL A 107 -5.46 5.91 -12.22
N GLN A 108 -5.35 4.66 -12.63
CA GLN A 108 -4.11 3.91 -12.85
C GLN A 108 -3.64 4.05 -14.30
N ALA A 109 -2.41 4.47 -14.51
CA ALA A 109 -1.77 4.41 -15.82
C ALA A 109 -1.37 2.97 -16.20
N LYS A 110 -1.25 2.69 -17.51
CA LYS A 110 -0.59 1.48 -18.01
C LYS A 110 0.90 1.61 -17.81
N ILE A 111 1.51 0.72 -17.05
CA ILE A 111 2.96 0.68 -16.85
C ILE A 111 3.54 -0.48 -17.66
N LEU A 112 4.35 -0.15 -18.66
CA LEU A 112 5.09 -1.12 -19.47
C LEU A 112 6.39 -1.51 -18.76
N ALA A 113 6.83 -2.75 -18.96
CA ALA A 113 8.06 -3.23 -18.37
C ALA A 113 9.30 -2.54 -18.99
N SER A 114 10.41 -2.54 -18.24
CA SER A 114 11.66 -1.88 -18.67
C SER A 114 12.35 -2.61 -19.82
N GLU A 115 12.43 -3.93 -19.70
CA GLU A 115 13.18 -4.79 -20.65
C GLU A 115 12.35 -5.13 -21.90
N ASP A 116 11.04 -5.27 -21.74
CA ASP A 116 10.13 -5.65 -22.81
C ASP A 116 8.86 -4.77 -22.75
N THR A 117 8.83 -3.74 -23.59
CA THR A 117 7.70 -2.81 -23.69
C THR A 117 6.42 -3.45 -24.28
N GLU A 118 6.48 -4.66 -24.77
CA GLU A 118 5.30 -5.44 -25.13
C GLU A 118 4.62 -6.10 -23.92
N ARG A 119 5.27 -6.06 -22.76
CA ARG A 119 4.72 -6.59 -21.50
C ARG A 119 4.32 -5.50 -20.52
N ILE A 120 3.35 -5.84 -19.70
CA ILE A 120 2.88 -5.01 -18.59
C ILE A 120 3.76 -5.22 -17.35
N SER A 121 4.21 -4.15 -16.71
CA SER A 121 4.73 -4.15 -15.35
C SER A 121 3.60 -3.95 -14.33
N GLY A 122 2.60 -3.11 -14.65
CA GLY A 122 1.47 -2.87 -13.78
C GLY A 122 0.26 -2.23 -14.46
N ALA A 123 -0.93 -2.68 -14.04
CA ALA A 123 -2.24 -2.18 -14.49
C ALA A 123 -3.25 -2.12 -13.31
N GLY A 124 -2.76 -1.82 -12.10
CA GLY A 124 -3.53 -1.77 -10.86
C GLY A 124 -3.41 -3.04 -10.01
N TRP A 125 -3.99 -2.98 -8.83
CA TRP A 125 -4.07 -4.08 -7.87
C TRP A 125 -5.42 -4.78 -7.95
N ASN A 126 -5.42 -6.09 -7.75
CA ASN A 126 -6.61 -6.91 -7.51
C ASN A 126 -6.34 -7.94 -6.41
N LEU A 127 -7.41 -8.59 -5.94
CA LEU A 127 -7.36 -9.74 -5.04
C LEU A 127 -7.87 -10.99 -5.75
N SER A 128 -7.26 -12.13 -5.47
CA SER A 128 -7.78 -13.44 -5.81
C SER A 128 -8.89 -13.86 -4.84
N ALA A 129 -9.59 -14.94 -5.15
CA ALA A 129 -10.69 -15.45 -4.33
C ALA A 129 -10.28 -15.81 -2.90
N ASP A 130 -9.01 -16.17 -2.68
CA ASP A 130 -8.40 -16.43 -1.38
C ASP A 130 -7.76 -15.17 -0.75
N ALA A 131 -8.12 -13.98 -1.25
CA ALA A 131 -7.63 -12.68 -0.79
C ALA A 131 -6.11 -12.49 -0.90
N ALA A 132 -5.43 -13.18 -1.83
CA ALA A 132 -4.05 -12.86 -2.16
C ALA A 132 -4.01 -11.63 -3.09
N SER A 133 -3.18 -10.65 -2.77
CA SER A 133 -2.98 -9.48 -3.61
C SER A 133 -2.12 -9.83 -4.83
N PHE A 134 -2.46 -9.26 -5.98
CA PHE A 134 -1.66 -9.37 -7.18
C PHE A 134 -1.75 -8.11 -8.04
N VAL A 135 -0.67 -7.84 -8.75
CA VAL A 135 -0.64 -6.77 -9.75
C VAL A 135 -1.29 -7.26 -11.04
N ARG A 136 -2.37 -6.59 -11.44
CA ARG A 136 -3.09 -6.92 -12.66
C ARG A 136 -2.19 -6.80 -13.88
N GLY A 137 -2.10 -7.86 -14.65
CA GLY A 137 -1.36 -7.89 -15.92
C GLY A 137 0.15 -8.00 -15.82
N GLN A 138 0.73 -8.12 -14.63
CA GLN A 138 2.18 -8.22 -14.48
C GLN A 138 2.76 -9.37 -15.31
N GLY A 139 3.72 -9.06 -16.17
CA GLY A 139 4.36 -10.01 -17.09
C GLY A 139 3.54 -10.40 -18.32
N ALA A 140 2.26 -10.03 -18.39
CA ALA A 140 1.40 -10.34 -19.54
C ALA A 140 1.67 -9.41 -20.73
N LYS A 141 1.29 -9.85 -21.95
CA LYS A 141 1.40 -9.03 -23.15
C LYS A 141 0.50 -7.80 -23.07
N ALA A 142 1.05 -6.62 -23.31
CA ALA A 142 0.38 -5.33 -23.22
C ALA A 142 -0.81 -5.20 -24.20
N PHE A 143 -0.77 -5.96 -25.29
CA PHE A 143 -1.85 -6.07 -26.27
C PHE A 143 -3.19 -6.49 -25.66
N HIS A 144 -3.21 -7.35 -24.66
CA HIS A 144 -4.43 -7.81 -24.01
C HIS A 144 -5.04 -6.78 -23.04
N TYR A 145 -4.30 -5.71 -22.73
CA TYR A 145 -4.70 -4.67 -21.77
C TYR A 145 -5.00 -3.33 -22.48
N ARG A 146 -5.84 -3.37 -23.52
CA ARG A 146 -6.22 -2.18 -24.32
C ARG A 146 -7.54 -1.55 -23.88
N LYS A 147 -8.32 -2.23 -23.05
CA LYS A 147 -9.63 -1.76 -22.60
C LYS A 147 -9.51 -1.22 -21.17
N ARG A 148 -10.30 -0.16 -20.89
CA ARG A 148 -10.52 0.30 -19.52
C ARG A 148 -11.04 -0.84 -18.65
N ALA A 149 -10.69 -0.82 -17.39
CA ALA A 149 -11.19 -1.78 -16.42
C ALA A 149 -11.22 -1.13 -15.03
N MET A 150 -12.22 -1.49 -14.24
CA MET A 150 -12.19 -1.21 -12.82
C MET A 150 -11.15 -2.12 -12.17
N VAL A 151 -10.40 -1.58 -11.23
CA VAL A 151 -9.38 -2.27 -10.45
C VAL A 151 -9.64 -2.01 -8.98
N LEU A 152 -9.14 -2.88 -8.12
CA LEU A 152 -9.34 -2.69 -6.68
C LEU A 152 -8.58 -1.46 -6.16
N ALA A 153 -7.37 -1.24 -6.68
CA ALA A 153 -6.57 -0.07 -6.32
C ALA A 153 -5.62 0.34 -7.44
N ALA A 154 -5.29 1.63 -7.50
CA ALA A 154 -4.20 2.13 -8.33
C ALA A 154 -2.87 1.98 -7.60
N GLN A 155 -1.82 1.59 -8.33
CA GLN A 155 -0.45 1.51 -7.82
C GLN A 155 0.16 2.92 -7.70
N LEU A 156 0.79 3.22 -6.59
CA LEU A 156 1.49 4.50 -6.36
C LEU A 156 2.67 4.73 -7.31
N ASP A 157 2.96 3.77 -8.17
CA ASP A 157 4.01 3.93 -9.16
C ASP A 157 3.65 4.92 -10.28
N ALA A 158 2.38 4.97 -10.69
CA ALA A 158 1.88 5.94 -11.66
C ALA A 158 0.35 6.05 -11.57
N CYS A 159 -0.14 6.93 -10.73
CA CYS A 159 -1.57 7.10 -10.52
C CYS A 159 -1.97 8.55 -10.26
N LEU A 160 -3.25 8.84 -10.47
CA LEU A 160 -3.89 10.11 -10.16
C LEU A 160 -5.01 9.86 -9.15
N PHE A 161 -5.07 10.66 -8.09
CA PHE A 161 -6.15 10.64 -7.09
C PHE A 161 -6.97 11.91 -7.12
N ARG A 162 -8.25 11.79 -6.77
CA ARG A 162 -9.15 12.90 -6.45
C ARG A 162 -8.99 13.26 -4.98
N MET A 163 -8.71 14.52 -4.67
CA MET A 163 -8.50 14.98 -3.29
C MET A 163 -9.77 14.85 -2.44
N GLU A 164 -10.94 15.19 -2.96
CA GLU A 164 -12.24 15.03 -2.28
C GLU A 164 -12.49 13.59 -1.84
N ALA A 165 -12.10 12.60 -2.66
CA ALA A 165 -12.22 11.20 -2.28
C ALA A 165 -11.22 10.82 -1.17
N LEU A 166 -10.00 11.36 -1.21
CA LEU A 166 -9.01 11.16 -0.14
C LEU A 166 -9.45 11.80 1.19
N GLU A 167 -10.13 12.95 1.13
CA GLU A 167 -10.71 13.59 2.32
C GLU A 167 -11.80 12.71 2.95
N THR A 168 -12.58 12.03 2.12
CA THR A 168 -13.66 11.13 2.58
C THR A 168 -13.15 9.80 3.11
N VAL A 169 -12.21 9.18 2.39
CA VAL A 169 -11.71 7.81 2.67
C VAL A 169 -10.54 7.82 3.66
N GLY A 170 -9.87 8.95 3.78
CA GLY A 170 -8.57 9.09 4.43
C GLY A 170 -7.41 8.80 3.46
N ILE A 171 -6.20 9.08 3.91
CA ILE A 171 -4.96 8.92 3.16
C ILE A 171 -4.30 7.56 3.42
N LEU A 172 -3.05 7.37 3.02
CA LEU A 172 -2.33 6.10 3.20
C LEU A 172 -2.13 5.75 4.67
N ASP A 173 -2.27 4.49 5.01
CA ASP A 173 -1.92 3.99 6.34
C ASP A 173 -0.39 3.82 6.44
N GLU A 174 0.25 4.64 7.26
CA GLU A 174 1.70 4.72 7.37
C GLU A 174 2.34 3.49 8.02
N ARG A 175 1.55 2.65 8.70
CA ARG A 175 2.03 1.37 9.24
C ARG A 175 2.53 0.42 8.17
N PHE A 176 2.01 0.54 6.96
CA PHE A 176 2.57 -0.21 5.81
C PHE A 176 4.01 0.20 5.48
N TYR A 177 4.41 1.42 5.78
CA TYR A 177 5.71 1.99 5.42
C TYR A 177 5.95 2.03 3.90
N SER A 178 5.92 0.88 3.24
CA SER A 178 6.02 0.70 1.78
C SER A 178 5.49 -0.69 1.42
N ARG A 179 4.87 -0.85 0.26
CA ARG A 179 4.18 -2.03 -0.25
C ARG A 179 2.79 -2.21 0.35
N LEU A 180 1.80 -2.34 -0.51
CA LEU A 180 0.38 -2.56 -0.22
C LEU A 180 -0.35 -1.39 0.47
N GLU A 181 0.30 -0.27 0.77
CA GLU A 181 -0.36 0.95 1.25
C GLU A 181 -1.35 1.51 0.23
N ASP A 182 -1.04 1.35 -1.05
CA ASP A 182 -1.89 1.71 -2.17
C ASP A 182 -3.08 0.75 -2.33
N LEU A 183 -2.85 -0.54 -2.14
CA LEU A 183 -3.92 -1.54 -2.13
C LEU A 183 -4.91 -1.28 -0.98
N ASP A 184 -4.41 -0.97 0.22
CA ASP A 184 -5.23 -0.61 1.38
C ASP A 184 -6.10 0.61 1.11
N LEU A 185 -5.52 1.67 0.55
CA LEU A 185 -6.24 2.88 0.21
C LEU A 185 -7.34 2.62 -0.83
N GLY A 186 -7.01 1.89 -1.90
CA GLY A 186 -8.00 1.55 -2.93
C GLY A 186 -9.12 0.67 -2.41
N TYR A 187 -8.79 -0.32 -1.56
CA TYR A 187 -9.79 -1.16 -0.92
C TYR A 187 -10.76 -0.34 -0.05
N ARG A 188 -10.24 0.57 0.80
CA ARG A 188 -11.07 1.49 1.59
C ARG A 188 -11.95 2.38 0.71
N GLY A 189 -11.42 2.85 -0.42
CA GLY A 189 -12.17 3.62 -1.41
C GLY A 189 -13.34 2.83 -1.99
N CYS A 190 -13.12 1.58 -2.42
CA CYS A 190 -14.19 0.70 -2.89
C CYS A 190 -15.25 0.45 -1.81
N MET A 191 -14.84 0.24 -0.57
CA MET A 191 -15.76 0.06 0.56
C MET A 191 -16.59 1.31 0.88
N ALA A 192 -16.06 2.50 0.57
CA ALA A 192 -16.75 3.78 0.69
C ALA A 192 -17.62 4.11 -0.56
N GLY A 193 -17.65 3.24 -1.57
CA GLY A 193 -18.46 3.39 -2.78
C GLY A 193 -17.78 4.12 -3.94
N PHE A 194 -16.48 4.39 -3.85
CA PHE A 194 -15.70 4.95 -4.94
C PHE A 194 -15.17 3.87 -5.89
N ASP A 195 -14.81 4.30 -7.08
CA ASP A 195 -14.22 3.46 -8.11
C ASP A 195 -12.73 3.77 -8.34
N ASN A 196 -11.95 2.77 -8.74
CA ASN A 196 -10.59 2.90 -9.21
C ASN A 196 -10.50 2.40 -10.65
N LEU A 197 -10.02 3.25 -11.56
CA LEU A 197 -10.02 2.98 -13.00
C LEU A 197 -8.61 2.73 -13.53
N TYR A 198 -8.42 1.66 -14.27
CA TYR A 198 -7.28 1.49 -15.16
C TYR A 198 -7.55 2.16 -16.51
N GLU A 199 -6.71 3.14 -16.90
CA GLU A 199 -6.77 3.87 -18.16
C GLU A 199 -5.64 3.40 -19.11
N PRO A 200 -5.92 2.54 -20.08
CA PRO A 200 -4.90 1.94 -20.95
C PRO A 200 -4.24 2.92 -21.90
N SER A 201 -4.85 4.08 -22.15
CA SER A 201 -4.29 5.10 -23.03
C SER A 201 -3.29 6.02 -22.30
N ALA A 202 -3.33 6.07 -20.96
CA ALA A 202 -2.33 6.73 -20.13
C ALA A 202 -1.13 5.78 -19.97
N VAL A 203 -0.12 5.93 -20.80
CA VAL A 203 1.01 4.97 -20.90
C VAL A 203 2.25 5.53 -20.22
N CYS A 204 2.86 4.71 -19.40
CA CYS A 204 4.17 4.90 -18.78
C CYS A 204 5.06 3.69 -19.08
N ARG A 205 6.36 3.85 -18.84
CA ARG A 205 7.33 2.75 -18.89
C ARG A 205 8.20 2.76 -17.64
N GLU A 206 8.39 1.58 -17.06
CA GLU A 206 9.37 1.41 -15.99
C GLU A 206 10.79 1.53 -16.54
N MET A 207 11.68 2.20 -15.83
CA MET A 207 13.11 2.12 -16.08
C MET A 207 13.66 0.91 -15.35
N GLU A 208 14.75 0.38 -15.87
CA GLU A 208 15.51 -0.68 -15.21
C GLU A 208 15.84 -0.28 -13.78
N SER A 209 15.49 -1.12 -12.84
CA SER A 209 15.73 -0.90 -11.41
C SER A 209 16.48 -2.08 -10.81
N GLU A 210 17.24 -1.82 -9.76
CA GLU A 210 17.81 -2.89 -8.93
C GLU A 210 16.69 -3.85 -8.49
N ARG A 211 16.97 -5.15 -8.50
CA ARG A 211 16.01 -6.16 -8.02
C ARG A 211 15.55 -5.80 -6.62
N SER A 212 14.29 -6.07 -6.34
CA SER A 212 13.73 -5.88 -5.02
C SER A 212 14.58 -6.61 -3.98
N SER A 213 15.10 -5.88 -2.99
CA SER A 213 15.89 -6.50 -1.93
C SER A 213 15.02 -7.43 -1.07
N ASP A 214 15.63 -8.39 -0.39
CA ASP A 214 14.95 -9.28 0.56
C ASP A 214 14.13 -8.50 1.60
N PHE A 215 14.61 -7.31 1.99
CA PHE A 215 13.90 -6.39 2.86
C PHE A 215 12.49 -6.03 2.33
N TYR A 216 12.37 -5.67 1.04
CA TYR A 216 11.06 -5.32 0.46
C TYR A 216 10.15 -6.53 0.29
N ARG A 217 10.72 -7.71 0.06
CA ARG A 217 9.97 -8.96 -0.01
C ARG A 217 9.41 -9.35 1.36
N GLN A 218 10.22 -9.25 2.41
CA GLN A 218 9.78 -9.46 3.79
C GLN A 218 8.69 -8.46 4.18
N MET A 219 8.86 -7.21 3.79
CA MET A 219 7.88 -6.16 4.03
C MET A 219 6.54 -6.46 3.34
N GLU A 220 6.57 -6.91 2.10
CA GLU A 220 5.35 -7.27 1.34
C GLU A 220 4.60 -8.43 2.00
N ILE A 221 5.30 -9.47 2.46
CA ILE A 221 4.69 -10.60 3.18
C ILE A 221 4.05 -10.11 4.50
N GLY A 222 4.78 -9.36 5.31
CA GLY A 222 4.27 -8.82 6.57
C GLY A 222 3.07 -7.89 6.37
N ASN A 223 3.13 -7.05 5.34
CA ASN A 223 2.04 -6.14 4.99
C ASN A 223 0.82 -6.89 4.44
N GLN A 224 0.98 -8.03 3.76
CA GLN A 224 -0.13 -8.90 3.37
C GLN A 224 -0.90 -9.45 4.57
N ILE A 225 -0.17 -9.86 5.61
CA ILE A 225 -0.78 -10.33 6.86
C ILE A 225 -1.58 -9.19 7.49
N TYR A 226 -0.98 -8.01 7.61
CA TYR A 226 -1.63 -6.84 8.18
C TYR A 226 -2.85 -6.39 7.37
N PHE A 227 -2.76 -6.35 6.04
CA PHE A 227 -3.86 -5.99 5.15
C PHE A 227 -5.07 -6.93 5.34
N ARG A 228 -4.82 -8.25 5.33
CA ARG A 228 -5.88 -9.23 5.55
C ARG A 228 -6.54 -9.10 6.92
N TYR A 229 -5.73 -8.91 7.93
CA TYR A 229 -6.19 -8.70 9.28
C TYR A 229 -7.04 -7.43 9.40
N LYS A 230 -6.54 -6.30 8.91
CA LYS A 230 -7.20 -4.99 8.95
C LYS A 230 -8.59 -5.02 8.28
N HIS A 231 -8.72 -5.77 7.21
CA HIS A 231 -9.95 -5.82 6.40
C HIS A 231 -10.80 -7.09 6.65
N GLY A 232 -10.44 -7.92 7.60
CA GLY A 232 -11.18 -9.16 7.89
C GLY A 232 -11.23 -10.16 6.73
N LEU A 233 -10.19 -10.18 5.88
CA LEU A 233 -10.12 -10.99 4.68
C LEU A 233 -9.54 -12.39 4.97
N GLY A 234 -10.42 -13.35 5.16
CA GLY A 234 -10.06 -14.72 5.46
C GLY A 234 -9.70 -14.96 6.93
N ASP A 235 -9.27 -16.18 7.26
CA ASP A 235 -8.78 -16.55 8.59
C ASP A 235 -7.31 -16.08 8.75
N PRO A 236 -7.01 -15.10 9.62
CA PRO A 236 -5.63 -14.64 9.85
C PRO A 236 -4.72 -15.77 10.37
N GLY A 237 -5.25 -16.70 11.17
CA GLY A 237 -4.52 -17.86 11.66
C GLY A 237 -4.17 -18.85 10.53
N LYS A 238 -5.08 -19.03 9.56
CA LYS A 238 -4.84 -19.87 8.38
C LYS A 238 -3.82 -19.25 7.43
N ALA A 239 -3.90 -17.94 7.23
CA ALA A 239 -2.90 -17.19 6.48
C ALA A 239 -1.53 -17.27 7.17
N LEU A 240 -1.47 -17.08 8.49
CA LEU A 240 -0.26 -17.18 9.28
C LEU A 240 0.35 -18.60 9.20
N ARG A 241 -0.46 -19.65 9.32
CA ARG A 241 0.00 -21.04 9.17
C ARG A 241 0.56 -21.36 7.79
N SER A 242 -0.13 -20.92 6.72
CA SER A 242 0.37 -21.14 5.36
C SER A 242 1.69 -20.42 5.11
N LEU A 243 1.90 -19.33 5.81
CA LEU A 243 3.12 -18.55 5.78
C LEU A 243 4.26 -19.19 6.59
N LEU A 244 4.02 -19.77 7.72
CA LEU A 244 5.01 -20.41 8.60
C LEU A 244 5.64 -21.70 8.00
N HIS A 245 5.01 -22.34 7.03
CA HIS A 245 5.52 -23.57 6.41
C HIS A 245 6.49 -23.35 5.24
N ARG A 246 6.75 -22.12 4.83
CA ARG A 246 7.74 -21.83 3.80
C ARG A 246 9.15 -21.76 4.40
N LYS A 247 10.07 -22.56 3.89
CA LYS A 247 11.49 -22.64 4.29
C LYS A 247 12.33 -21.47 3.76
N ASP A 248 11.82 -20.25 3.72
CA ASP A 248 12.54 -19.10 3.21
C ASP A 248 13.25 -18.34 4.35
N PRO A 249 14.59 -18.09 4.28
CA PRO A 249 15.35 -17.40 5.32
C PRO A 249 14.82 -16.01 5.56
N GLY A 250 14.17 -15.37 5.83
CA GLY A 250 13.59 -14.04 6.06
C GLY A 250 12.07 -14.08 6.25
N TYR A 251 11.51 -15.25 6.13
CA TYR A 251 10.08 -15.43 6.21
C TYR A 251 9.55 -15.24 7.63
N GLU A 252 10.29 -15.74 8.60
CA GLU A 252 10.00 -15.58 10.02
C GLU A 252 9.98 -14.08 10.41
N THR A 253 10.97 -13.32 9.99
CA THR A 253 11.03 -11.86 10.19
C THR A 253 9.84 -11.14 9.55
N ALA A 254 9.39 -11.59 8.37
CA ALA A 254 8.24 -11.01 7.68
C ALA A 254 6.92 -11.30 8.43
N VAL A 255 6.76 -12.51 8.95
CA VAL A 255 5.61 -12.91 9.76
C VAL A 255 5.57 -12.14 11.08
N GLN A 256 6.73 -12.03 11.75
CA GLN A 256 6.89 -11.24 12.95
C GLN A 256 6.46 -9.78 12.72
N ARG A 257 6.95 -9.16 11.65
CA ARG A 257 6.54 -7.80 11.28
C ARG A 257 5.03 -7.69 11.10
N GLY A 258 4.41 -8.62 10.36
CA GLY A 258 2.96 -8.61 10.14
C GLY A 258 2.17 -8.71 11.44
N ALA A 259 2.58 -9.60 12.34
CA ALA A 259 1.96 -9.75 13.66
C ALA A 259 2.11 -8.47 14.50
N MET A 260 3.29 -7.85 14.48
CA MET A 260 3.53 -6.58 15.18
C MET A 260 2.62 -5.47 14.66
N LEU A 261 2.46 -5.34 13.34
CA LEU A 261 1.58 -4.34 12.75
C LEU A 261 0.11 -4.55 13.16
N CYS A 262 -0.34 -5.80 13.19
CA CYS A 262 -1.66 -6.14 13.71
C CYS A 262 -1.82 -5.70 15.17
N PHE A 263 -0.86 -6.01 16.02
CA PHE A 263 -0.88 -5.62 17.42
C PHE A 263 -0.88 -4.10 17.63
N GLN A 264 -0.03 -3.37 16.90
CA GLN A 264 -0.02 -1.89 16.96
C GLN A 264 -1.37 -1.28 16.56
N ALA A 265 -1.97 -1.77 15.47
CA ALA A 265 -3.28 -1.31 15.03
C ALA A 265 -4.35 -1.53 16.11
N GLU A 266 -4.19 -2.58 16.87
CA GLU A 266 -5.09 -2.91 17.97
C GLU A 266 -4.96 -1.99 19.15
N MET A 267 -3.73 -1.79 19.58
CA MET A 267 -3.47 -0.89 20.70
C MET A 267 -4.02 0.51 20.42
N GLU A 268 -3.78 1.04 19.20
CA GLU A 268 -4.34 2.33 18.80
C GLU A 268 -5.87 2.34 18.78
N MET A 269 -6.51 1.25 18.37
CA MET A 269 -7.96 1.15 18.37
C MET A 269 -8.51 1.07 19.80
N MET A 270 -7.83 0.35 20.69
CA MET A 270 -8.18 0.29 22.12
C MET A 270 -8.06 1.65 22.80
N GLU A 271 -6.98 2.39 22.54
CA GLU A 271 -6.78 3.73 23.05
C GLU A 271 -7.86 4.70 22.58
N ARG A 272 -8.28 4.59 21.30
CA ARG A 272 -9.33 5.47 20.73
C ARG A 272 -10.74 5.17 21.21
N THR A 273 -11.04 3.97 21.68
CA THR A 273 -12.43 3.54 21.94
C THR A 273 -12.77 3.49 23.40
N GLU A 274 -11.87 3.84 24.36
CA GLU A 274 -12.07 3.65 25.82
C GLU A 274 -12.53 2.22 26.22
N LEU A 275 -12.74 1.34 25.25
CA LEU A 275 -13.08 -0.08 25.44
C LEU A 275 -11.93 -0.87 26.06
N ALA A 276 -10.71 -0.32 26.05
CA ALA A 276 -9.53 -0.92 26.66
C ALA A 276 -9.72 -1.23 28.16
N MET A 277 -10.56 -0.45 28.84
CA MET A 277 -10.80 -0.66 30.27
C MET A 277 -11.92 -1.66 30.61
N THR A 278 -12.72 -2.09 29.64
CA THR A 278 -13.91 -2.93 29.89
C THR A 278 -13.78 -4.35 29.36
N VAL A 279 -12.67 -4.71 28.75
CA VAL A 279 -12.42 -6.09 28.30
C VAL A 279 -11.95 -6.95 29.49
N THR A 280 -12.78 -7.00 30.51
CA THR A 280 -12.69 -8.03 31.54
C THR A 280 -13.19 -9.35 30.96
N LYS A 281 -12.28 -10.32 30.91
CA LYS A 281 -12.49 -11.79 31.00
C LYS A 281 -13.86 -12.34 30.58
N GLN A 282 -14.26 -12.21 29.34
CA GLN A 282 -15.28 -13.11 28.81
C GLN A 282 -14.60 -14.36 28.26
N THR A 283 -14.83 -15.48 28.93
CA THR A 283 -14.42 -16.82 28.51
C THR A 283 -14.94 -17.11 27.10
N LEU A 284 -14.03 -17.50 26.23
CA LEU A 284 -14.29 -17.82 24.84
C LEU A 284 -14.48 -19.33 24.65
N PRO A 285 -15.25 -19.78 23.64
CA PRO A 285 -15.48 -21.21 23.43
C PRO A 285 -14.19 -22.01 23.24
N GLU A 286 -14.13 -23.20 23.80
CA GLU A 286 -12.96 -24.12 23.78
C GLU A 286 -12.45 -24.44 22.36
N GLU A 287 -13.32 -24.42 21.37
CA GLU A 287 -12.99 -24.66 19.95
C GLU A 287 -11.94 -23.69 19.41
N PHE A 288 -11.93 -22.47 19.92
CA PHE A 288 -10.94 -21.46 19.56
C PHE A 288 -9.57 -21.69 20.23
N CYS A 289 -9.54 -22.34 21.39
CA CYS A 289 -8.30 -22.64 22.09
C CYS A 289 -7.48 -23.73 21.40
N MET A 290 -8.10 -24.58 20.58
CA MET A 290 -7.42 -25.66 19.87
C MET A 290 -6.53 -25.16 18.72
N GLU A 291 -6.91 -24.08 18.05
CA GLU A 291 -6.20 -23.59 16.85
C GLU A 291 -4.88 -22.86 17.15
N VAL A 292 -4.68 -22.37 18.37
CA VAL A 292 -3.43 -21.66 18.79
C VAL A 292 -2.45 -22.60 19.50
N LYS A 293 -2.65 -23.91 19.42
CA LYS A 293 -1.72 -24.91 19.96
C LYS A 293 -0.44 -25.09 19.14
N ASP A 294 -0.34 -24.43 17.99
CA ASP A 294 0.87 -24.47 17.17
C ASP A 294 2.04 -23.79 17.92
N GLU A 295 3.07 -24.57 18.21
CA GLU A 295 4.25 -24.17 18.97
C GLU A 295 5.01 -23.01 18.30
N ALA A 296 4.94 -22.89 16.96
CA ALA A 296 5.54 -21.81 16.22
C ALA A 296 4.85 -20.45 16.49
N VAL A 297 3.52 -20.44 16.58
CA VAL A 297 2.74 -19.24 16.93
C VAL A 297 3.01 -18.84 18.38
N ARG A 298 3.17 -19.80 19.30
CA ARG A 298 3.53 -19.54 20.70
C ARG A 298 4.92 -18.92 20.86
N LYS A 299 5.88 -19.24 19.99
CA LYS A 299 7.25 -18.69 20.04
C LYS A 299 7.34 -17.26 19.51
N VAL A 300 6.46 -16.88 18.59
CA VAL A 300 6.48 -15.55 17.96
C VAL A 300 5.82 -14.48 18.83
N PHE A 301 4.69 -14.80 19.46
CA PHE A 301 3.94 -13.84 20.29
C PHE A 301 4.67 -13.29 21.51
N PRO A 302 5.41 -14.08 22.31
CA PRO A 302 6.11 -13.56 23.49
C PRO A 302 7.19 -12.51 23.17
N LEU A 303 7.78 -12.57 21.98
CA LEU A 303 8.81 -11.61 21.54
C LEU A 303 8.26 -10.18 21.38
N TYR A 304 6.96 -10.00 21.22
CA TYR A 304 6.30 -8.70 21.03
C TYR A 304 5.67 -8.10 22.27
N LEU A 305 5.47 -8.90 23.30
CA LEU A 305 4.93 -8.40 24.55
C LEU A 305 5.95 -7.58 25.36
N GLY A 306 7.19 -7.46 24.86
CA GLY A 306 8.28 -6.74 25.52
C GLY A 306 8.53 -7.22 26.94
N GLU A 307 9.42 -6.56 27.66
CA GLU A 307 9.74 -6.89 29.07
C GLU A 307 8.58 -6.67 30.08
N ARG A 308 7.38 -6.35 29.61
CA ARG A 308 6.15 -6.44 30.43
C ARG A 308 5.67 -7.87 30.50
N SER A 309 6.47 -8.70 31.10
CA SER A 309 6.36 -10.15 31.19
C SER A 309 5.32 -10.67 32.17
N GLU A 310 4.30 -9.90 32.48
CA GLU A 310 3.21 -10.36 33.38
C GLU A 310 1.96 -10.87 32.65
N ALA A 311 1.88 -10.69 31.31
CA ALA A 311 0.80 -11.30 30.53
C ALA A 311 1.08 -12.80 30.37
N SER A 312 0.24 -13.63 30.94
CA SER A 312 0.31 -15.09 30.79
C SER A 312 0.13 -15.46 29.30
N PRO A 313 0.83 -16.50 28.80
CA PRO A 313 0.54 -17.05 27.46
C PRO A 313 -0.93 -17.44 27.26
N ALA A 314 -1.71 -17.59 28.33
CA ALA A 314 -3.15 -17.81 28.30
C ALA A 314 -3.95 -16.55 27.91
N ASP A 315 -3.43 -15.33 28.08
CA ASP A 315 -4.14 -14.07 27.82
C ASP A 315 -4.10 -13.69 26.34
N ILE A 316 -3.07 -14.12 25.63
CA ILE A 316 -2.88 -13.86 24.19
C ILE A 316 -3.98 -14.52 23.32
N PRO A 317 -4.36 -15.79 23.55
CA PRO A 317 -5.48 -16.39 22.84
C PRO A 317 -6.78 -15.62 22.97
N ASP A 318 -7.07 -14.99 24.06
CA ASP A 318 -8.34 -14.30 24.29
C ASP A 318 -8.44 -12.97 23.52
N LEU A 319 -7.38 -12.23 23.40
CA LEU A 319 -7.28 -11.05 22.55
C LEU A 319 -7.46 -11.42 21.06
N LEU A 320 -6.76 -12.44 20.60
CA LEU A 320 -6.85 -12.92 19.21
C LEU A 320 -8.27 -13.41 18.88
N LYS A 321 -8.93 -14.10 19.80
CA LYS A 321 -10.29 -14.63 19.68
C LYS A 321 -11.37 -13.55 19.63
N MET A 322 -11.27 -12.51 20.48
CA MET A 322 -12.19 -11.39 20.48
C MET A 322 -12.22 -10.71 19.11
N ARG A 323 -11.09 -10.61 18.45
CA ARG A 323 -10.93 -9.93 17.17
C ARG A 323 -11.37 -10.73 15.98
N LEU A 324 -11.16 -12.03 16.01
CA LEU A 324 -11.75 -12.92 15.01
C LEU A 324 -13.28 -12.80 15.02
N ARG A 325 -13.91 -12.61 16.18
CA ARG A 325 -15.36 -12.32 16.27
C ARG A 325 -15.74 -10.97 15.68
N MET A 326 -14.96 -9.92 15.93
CA MET A 326 -15.20 -8.60 15.33
C MET A 326 -14.98 -8.63 13.81
N ALA A 327 -13.93 -9.31 13.34
CA ALA A 327 -13.64 -9.47 11.93
C ALA A 327 -14.71 -10.30 11.20
N VAL A 328 -15.21 -11.39 11.81
CA VAL A 328 -16.31 -12.21 11.25
C VAL A 328 -17.59 -11.38 11.18
N GLY A 329 -17.96 -10.65 12.23
CA GLY A 329 -19.13 -9.76 12.23
C GLY A 329 -19.05 -8.66 11.18
N THR A 330 -17.87 -8.13 10.91
CA THR A 330 -17.63 -7.14 9.85
C THR A 330 -17.67 -7.79 8.47
N ALA A 331 -17.09 -8.97 8.29
CA ALA A 331 -17.13 -9.71 7.02
C ALA A 331 -18.57 -10.12 6.62
N ASP A 332 -19.41 -10.48 7.61
CA ASP A 332 -20.80 -10.80 7.34
C ASP A 332 -21.64 -9.57 7.00
N ARG A 333 -21.36 -8.41 7.60
CA ARG A 333 -21.96 -7.12 7.18
C ARG A 333 -21.56 -6.76 5.75
N ILE A 334 -20.31 -6.96 5.38
CA ILE A 334 -19.80 -6.72 4.02
C ILE A 334 -20.43 -7.67 3.01
N ARG A 335 -20.56 -8.97 3.30
CA ARG A 335 -21.25 -9.93 2.43
C ARG A 335 -22.73 -9.58 2.20
N ASN A 336 -23.39 -9.02 3.21
CA ASN A 336 -24.78 -8.60 3.10
C ASN A 336 -24.96 -7.28 2.33
N LEU A 337 -23.92 -6.44 2.24
CA LEU A 337 -23.89 -5.23 1.39
C LEU A 337 -23.54 -5.54 -0.07
N LEU A 338 -22.89 -6.68 -0.34
CA LEU A 338 -22.51 -7.13 -1.70
C LEU A 338 -23.53 -8.07 -2.35
N ARG A 339 -24.61 -8.39 -1.65
CA ARG A 339 -25.82 -9.06 -2.17
C ARG A 339 -26.92 -8.06 -2.49
#